data_46fa8bffed2dd75254b7906b079b0b8d
#
_entry.id   46fa8bffed2dd75254b7906b079b0b8d
#
_cell.length_a   1.000
_cell.length_b   1.000
_cell.length_c   1.000
_cell.angle_alpha   90.00
_cell.angle_beta   90.00
_cell.angle_gamma   90.00
#
_symmetry.space_group_name_H-M   'P 1'
#
loop_
_entity.id
_entity.type
_entity.pdbx_description
1 polymer ?
#
loop_
_entity_poly.entity_id
_entity_poly.type
_entity_poly.pdbx_seq_one_letter_code
_entity_poly.pdbx_strand_id
1 'polypeptide(L)'
;MYKRQKEYSTIINKNELDKWKRKITEKGYVAIDTETDSLNAIQANLIGFSLATGINEACYIPIKHDNADKQIHIDDAIHFLKSINEDPSILKIFHNKKYDALVLDKYNIKVNSYDDTMLISYSLGSGGTRHSLDFLAKKYMSHSAISFKEIAGSGKSQKSFNEISINEASIYAAEDADITFRLWKILRPRLMGEKISSVYETIERPLAKVIMDMEKNGVCVDEKILKELSIKFENNIKRIEKECFVIVGNEFNLGSPKQIGEILFDKLKIKGGKKTPSGAWSTDAETLNFLASVSYTHLRANETRHD
;
A
#
# COMPACT_ATOMS: atom_id res chain seq x y z
N MET A 1 -11.90 21.20 27.45
CA MET A 1 -12.31 20.05 26.66
C MET A 1 -11.55 18.83 27.22
N TYR A 2 -12.22 17.98 28.03
CA TYR A 2 -11.59 16.79 28.62
C TYR A 2 -11.18 15.86 27.49
N LYS A 3 -9.87 15.60 27.29
CA LYS A 3 -9.40 14.49 26.46
C LYS A 3 -9.94 13.22 27.12
N ARG A 4 -10.93 12.55 26.50
CA ARG A 4 -11.31 11.19 26.90
C ARG A 4 -10.04 10.35 26.90
N GLN A 5 -9.78 9.66 27.99
CA GLN A 5 -8.66 8.74 28.12
C GLN A 5 -8.85 7.61 27.09
N LYS A 6 -7.80 7.19 26.40
CA LYS A 6 -7.86 6.07 25.48
C LYS A 6 -8.11 4.79 26.28
N GLU A 7 -9.14 4.05 25.94
CA GLU A 7 -9.49 2.75 26.54
C GLU A 7 -9.10 1.64 25.56
N TYR A 8 -7.80 1.46 25.33
CA TYR A 8 -7.29 0.39 24.51
C TYR A 8 -6.98 -0.81 25.40
N SER A 9 -7.46 -2.00 24.98
CA SER A 9 -7.28 -3.25 25.72
C SER A 9 -6.73 -4.36 24.83
N THR A 10 -5.98 -5.27 25.42
CA THR A 10 -5.54 -6.49 24.77
C THR A 10 -6.43 -7.64 25.22
N ILE A 11 -7.05 -8.35 24.29
CA ILE A 11 -7.98 -9.45 24.57
C ILE A 11 -7.23 -10.77 24.40
N ILE A 12 -7.01 -11.44 25.53
CA ILE A 12 -6.23 -12.69 25.60
C ILE A 12 -7.04 -13.88 26.11
N ASN A 13 -8.34 -13.69 26.34
CA ASN A 13 -9.21 -14.77 26.81
C ASN A 13 -10.60 -14.68 26.15
N LYS A 14 -11.25 -15.85 26.05
CA LYS A 14 -12.54 -16.01 25.38
C LYS A 14 -13.67 -15.21 26.01
N ASN A 15 -13.70 -15.09 27.34
CA ASN A 15 -14.77 -14.36 28.02
C ASN A 15 -14.78 -12.86 27.65
N GLU A 16 -13.62 -12.26 27.45
CA GLU A 16 -13.50 -10.88 26.99
C GLU A 16 -13.89 -10.77 25.52
N LEU A 17 -13.52 -11.74 24.70
CA LEU A 17 -13.91 -11.80 23.29
C LEU A 17 -15.44 -11.89 23.16
N ASP A 18 -16.11 -12.69 23.98
CA ASP A 18 -17.57 -12.79 24.02
C ASP A 18 -18.26 -11.51 24.51
N LYS A 19 -17.63 -10.74 25.41
CA LYS A 19 -18.11 -9.39 25.78
C LYS A 19 -18.06 -8.44 24.60
N TRP A 20 -16.99 -8.45 23.84
CA TRP A 20 -16.86 -7.64 22.62
C TRP A 20 -17.90 -8.05 21.58
N LYS A 21 -18.16 -9.35 21.39
CA LYS A 21 -19.20 -9.84 20.47
C LYS A 21 -20.57 -9.26 20.84
N ARG A 22 -20.98 -9.33 22.11
CA ARG A 22 -22.26 -8.76 22.58
C ARG A 22 -22.33 -7.26 22.31
N LYS A 23 -21.27 -6.53 22.65
CA LYS A 23 -21.18 -5.08 22.44
C LYS A 23 -21.30 -4.71 20.96
N ILE A 24 -20.67 -5.45 20.07
CA ILE A 24 -20.74 -5.25 18.61
C ILE A 24 -22.16 -5.49 18.12
N THR A 25 -22.78 -6.60 18.56
CA THR A 25 -24.15 -6.94 18.19
C THR A 25 -25.14 -5.89 18.67
N GLU A 26 -25.01 -5.38 19.89
CA GLU A 26 -25.84 -4.29 20.42
C GLU A 26 -25.69 -2.98 19.66
N LYS A 27 -24.46 -2.64 19.25
CA LYS A 27 -24.18 -1.41 18.48
C LYS A 27 -24.54 -1.53 17.00
N GLY A 28 -24.53 -2.71 16.43
CA GLY A 28 -24.77 -2.96 15.01
C GLY A 28 -23.65 -2.50 14.08
N TYR A 29 -22.47 -2.13 14.60
CA TYR A 29 -21.29 -1.77 13.81
C TYR A 29 -19.98 -1.99 14.57
N VAL A 30 -18.89 -2.16 13.81
CA VAL A 30 -17.52 -2.31 14.32
C VAL A 30 -16.50 -1.89 13.27
N ALA A 31 -15.48 -1.14 13.65
CA ALA A 31 -14.28 -1.00 12.82
C ALA A 31 -13.37 -2.21 13.07
N ILE A 32 -12.81 -2.77 12.00
CA ILE A 32 -11.96 -3.96 12.01
C ILE A 32 -10.71 -3.64 11.20
N ASP A 33 -9.56 -4.06 11.72
CA ASP A 33 -8.29 -4.07 11.00
C ASP A 33 -7.55 -5.38 11.29
N THR A 34 -6.86 -5.94 10.28
CA THR A 34 -6.15 -7.22 10.40
C THR A 34 -4.65 -7.01 10.36
N GLU A 35 -3.95 -7.62 11.32
CA GLU A 35 -2.49 -7.61 11.39
C GLU A 35 -1.91 -8.92 10.85
N THR A 36 -0.89 -8.81 10.00
CA THR A 36 -0.37 -9.93 9.23
C THR A 36 1.16 -9.92 9.15
N ASP A 37 1.74 -11.05 8.76
CA ASP A 37 3.19 -11.22 8.55
C ASP A 37 3.68 -10.78 7.16
N SER A 38 2.77 -10.37 6.25
CA SER A 38 3.14 -10.01 4.87
C SER A 38 2.22 -8.95 4.29
N LEU A 39 2.77 -8.09 3.43
CA LEU A 39 1.98 -7.15 2.62
C LEU A 39 1.23 -7.82 1.45
N ASN A 40 1.58 -9.04 1.10
CA ASN A 40 0.87 -9.83 0.09
C ASN A 40 -0.32 -10.56 0.75
N ALA A 41 -1.51 -10.01 0.66
CA ALA A 41 -2.71 -10.51 1.30
C ALA A 41 -3.04 -11.98 0.97
N ILE A 42 -2.68 -12.46 -0.23
CA ILE A 42 -2.92 -13.85 -0.66
C ILE A 42 -2.03 -14.83 0.12
N GLN A 43 -0.81 -14.43 0.45
CA GLN A 43 0.16 -15.25 1.18
C GLN A 43 0.17 -14.98 2.69
N ALA A 44 -0.25 -13.78 3.10
CA ALA A 44 -0.20 -13.30 4.47
C ALA A 44 -0.92 -14.23 5.45
N ASN A 45 -0.32 -14.47 6.62
CA ASN A 45 -0.96 -15.13 7.74
C ASN A 45 -1.53 -14.10 8.71
N LEU A 46 -2.68 -14.40 9.28
CA LEU A 46 -3.30 -13.58 10.31
C LEU A 46 -2.51 -13.71 11.62
N ILE A 47 -1.95 -12.62 12.10
CA ILE A 47 -1.20 -12.55 13.36
C ILE A 47 -2.08 -12.06 14.51
N GLY A 48 -3.02 -11.20 14.19
CA GLY A 48 -4.01 -10.67 15.11
C GLY A 48 -5.01 -9.79 14.37
N PHE A 49 -5.94 -9.22 15.11
CA PHE A 49 -6.87 -8.23 14.57
C PHE A 49 -7.28 -7.23 15.65
N SER A 50 -7.66 -6.06 15.24
CA SER A 50 -8.15 -5.01 16.14
C SER A 50 -9.60 -4.65 15.85
N LEU A 51 -10.28 -4.17 16.88
CA LEU A 51 -11.67 -3.78 16.84
C LEU A 51 -11.88 -2.43 17.51
N ALA A 52 -12.76 -1.59 16.94
CA ALA A 52 -13.24 -0.38 17.62
C ALA A 52 -14.76 -0.24 17.44
N THR A 53 -15.44 0.10 18.53
CA THR A 53 -16.90 0.33 18.57
C THR A 53 -17.27 1.72 19.04
N GLY A 54 -16.28 2.57 19.25
CA GLY A 54 -16.44 3.95 19.70
C GLY A 54 -15.13 4.71 19.65
N ILE A 55 -15.20 6.03 19.75
CA ILE A 55 -14.02 6.89 19.79
C ILE A 55 -13.22 6.62 21.06
N ASN A 56 -11.93 6.30 20.92
CA ASN A 56 -11.01 5.86 21.96
C ASN A 56 -11.41 4.54 22.65
N GLU A 57 -12.28 3.77 22.05
CA GLU A 57 -12.78 2.50 22.56
C GLU A 57 -12.41 1.39 21.56
N ALA A 58 -11.23 0.79 21.73
CA ALA A 58 -10.68 -0.20 20.84
C ALA A 58 -9.94 -1.32 21.59
N CYS A 59 -9.75 -2.45 20.92
CA CYS A 59 -8.95 -3.54 21.44
C CYS A 59 -8.16 -4.23 20.35
N TYR A 60 -7.12 -4.94 20.77
CA TYR A 60 -6.34 -5.83 19.94
C TYR A 60 -6.50 -7.28 20.42
N ILE A 61 -6.60 -8.21 19.50
CA ILE A 61 -6.73 -9.64 19.73
C ILE A 61 -5.52 -10.34 19.11
N PRO A 62 -4.47 -10.68 19.88
CA PRO A 62 -3.33 -11.43 19.42
C PRO A 62 -3.68 -12.90 19.20
N ILE A 63 -3.17 -13.50 18.09
CA ILE A 63 -3.46 -14.88 17.71
C ILE A 63 -2.17 -15.69 17.50
N LYS A 64 -1.18 -15.08 16.81
CA LYS A 64 -0.01 -15.82 16.34
C LYS A 64 1.28 -15.01 16.46
N HIS A 65 1.47 -14.35 17.61
CA HIS A 65 2.77 -13.73 17.94
C HIS A 65 3.77 -14.76 18.38
N ASP A 66 5.03 -14.56 18.03
CA ASP A 66 6.15 -15.34 18.52
C ASP A 66 6.39 -15.02 20.00
N ASN A 67 6.83 -16.02 20.77
CA ASN A 67 7.21 -15.88 22.18
C ASN A 67 6.13 -15.25 23.08
N ALA A 68 4.86 -15.49 22.77
CA ALA A 68 3.73 -14.99 23.54
C ALA A 68 3.03 -16.12 24.32
N ASP A 69 3.10 -16.07 25.64
CA ASP A 69 2.48 -17.09 26.52
C ASP A 69 0.94 -17.01 26.54
N LYS A 70 0.37 -15.85 26.24
CA LYS A 70 -1.08 -15.59 26.33
C LYS A 70 -1.60 -14.88 25.10
N GLN A 71 -2.34 -15.61 24.30
CA GLN A 71 -3.05 -15.10 23.12
C GLN A 71 -4.30 -15.95 22.86
N ILE A 72 -5.22 -15.47 22.03
CA ILE A 72 -6.44 -16.19 21.67
C ILE A 72 -6.08 -17.36 20.75
N HIS A 73 -6.69 -18.52 20.99
CA HIS A 73 -6.53 -19.66 20.09
C HIS A 73 -7.13 -19.34 18.72
N ILE A 74 -6.44 -19.75 17.66
CA ILE A 74 -6.81 -19.40 16.28
C ILE A 74 -8.25 -19.79 15.94
N ASP A 75 -8.72 -20.97 16.39
CA ASP A 75 -10.08 -21.43 16.09
C ASP A 75 -11.15 -20.56 16.75
N ASP A 76 -10.92 -20.11 18.00
CA ASP A 76 -11.83 -19.17 18.68
C ASP A 76 -11.86 -17.82 18.00
N ALA A 77 -10.69 -17.32 17.54
CA ALA A 77 -10.56 -16.07 16.79
C ALA A 77 -11.29 -16.15 15.44
N ILE A 78 -11.10 -17.23 14.68
CA ILE A 78 -11.77 -17.45 13.39
C ILE A 78 -13.27 -17.58 13.57
N HIS A 79 -13.73 -18.35 14.58
CA HIS A 79 -15.15 -18.45 14.89
C HIS A 79 -15.78 -17.09 15.22
N PHE A 80 -15.09 -16.29 16.03
CA PHE A 80 -15.51 -14.94 16.37
C PHE A 80 -15.58 -14.06 15.11
N LEU A 81 -14.49 -13.96 14.34
CA LEU A 81 -14.43 -13.15 13.11
C LEU A 81 -15.51 -13.56 12.11
N LYS A 82 -15.73 -14.87 11.94
CA LYS A 82 -16.79 -15.37 11.06
C LYS A 82 -18.17 -14.92 11.53
N SER A 83 -18.44 -15.06 12.82
CA SER A 83 -19.74 -14.68 13.39
C SER A 83 -20.09 -13.20 13.27
N ILE A 84 -19.09 -12.32 13.17
CA ILE A 84 -19.27 -10.87 13.01
C ILE A 84 -19.26 -10.48 11.53
N ASN A 85 -18.28 -10.97 10.76
CA ASN A 85 -18.13 -10.54 9.37
C ASN A 85 -19.25 -11.05 8.46
N GLU A 86 -19.78 -12.24 8.72
CA GLU A 86 -20.86 -12.84 7.92
C GLU A 86 -22.26 -12.35 8.33
N ASP A 87 -22.42 -11.77 9.50
CA ASP A 87 -23.70 -11.21 9.95
C ASP A 87 -24.03 -9.92 9.16
N PRO A 88 -25.11 -9.93 8.35
CA PRO A 88 -25.50 -8.78 7.57
C PRO A 88 -26.08 -7.62 8.41
N SER A 89 -26.48 -7.88 9.66
CA SER A 89 -27.03 -6.87 10.57
C SER A 89 -25.93 -5.99 11.22
N ILE A 90 -24.67 -6.42 11.14
CA ILE A 90 -23.52 -5.68 11.65
C ILE A 90 -22.80 -5.01 10.50
N LEU A 91 -22.64 -3.69 10.56
CA LEU A 91 -21.82 -2.94 9.62
C LEU A 91 -20.33 -3.05 10.01
N LYS A 92 -19.51 -3.62 9.15
CA LYS A 92 -18.04 -3.65 9.30
C LYS A 92 -17.44 -2.43 8.64
N ILE A 93 -16.54 -1.77 9.33
CA ILE A 93 -15.87 -0.57 8.86
C ILE A 93 -14.38 -0.89 8.72
N PHE A 94 -13.84 -0.74 7.52
CA PHE A 94 -12.45 -1.01 7.20
C PHE A 94 -11.74 0.22 6.67
N HIS A 95 -10.42 0.13 6.60
CA HIS A 95 -9.59 1.02 5.81
C HIS A 95 -8.77 0.18 4.82
N ASN A 96 -9.14 0.14 3.54
CA ASN A 96 -8.64 -0.80 2.52
C ASN A 96 -9.16 -2.23 2.72
N LYS A 97 -10.47 -2.36 2.88
CA LYS A 97 -11.20 -3.64 3.07
C LYS A 97 -10.75 -4.78 2.16
N LYS A 98 -10.30 -4.48 0.95
CA LYS A 98 -9.87 -5.50 -0.01
C LYS A 98 -8.73 -6.35 0.55
N TYR A 99 -7.75 -5.73 1.23
CA TYR A 99 -6.65 -6.45 1.87
C TYR A 99 -7.17 -7.40 2.97
N ASP A 100 -7.94 -6.88 3.91
CA ASP A 100 -8.48 -7.66 5.03
C ASP A 100 -9.38 -8.80 4.54
N ALA A 101 -10.22 -8.53 3.54
CA ALA A 101 -11.10 -9.54 2.98
C ALA A 101 -10.34 -10.68 2.28
N LEU A 102 -9.20 -10.40 1.61
CA LEU A 102 -8.34 -11.43 1.04
C LEU A 102 -7.67 -12.28 2.13
N VAL A 103 -7.22 -11.66 3.22
CA VAL A 103 -6.68 -12.38 4.39
C VAL A 103 -7.75 -13.27 5.03
N LEU A 104 -8.95 -12.74 5.26
CA LEU A 104 -10.08 -13.45 5.87
C LEU A 104 -10.62 -14.58 4.97
N ASP A 105 -10.57 -14.42 3.66
CA ASP A 105 -11.01 -15.44 2.68
C ASP A 105 -10.21 -16.75 2.79
N LYS A 106 -8.94 -16.71 3.19
CA LYS A 106 -8.13 -17.90 3.48
C LYS A 106 -8.72 -18.76 4.59
N TYR A 107 -9.46 -18.17 5.49
CA TYR A 107 -10.17 -18.83 6.59
C TYR A 107 -11.65 -19.08 6.28
N ASN A 108 -12.06 -18.95 5.00
CA ASN A 108 -13.45 -19.07 4.56
C ASN A 108 -14.42 -18.12 5.29
N ILE A 109 -13.97 -16.89 5.57
CA ILE A 109 -14.78 -15.84 6.16
C ILE A 109 -15.17 -14.83 5.07
N LYS A 110 -16.47 -14.63 4.88
CA LYS A 110 -17.02 -13.64 3.96
C LYS A 110 -17.36 -12.35 4.69
N VAL A 111 -17.07 -11.22 4.07
CA VAL A 111 -17.41 -9.91 4.63
C VAL A 111 -18.70 -9.39 4.00
N ASN A 112 -19.77 -9.39 4.79
CA ASN A 112 -21.07 -8.82 4.41
C ASN A 112 -21.24 -7.44 5.05
N SER A 113 -22.06 -6.57 4.44
CA SER A 113 -22.42 -5.24 5.00
C SER A 113 -21.22 -4.45 5.51
N TYR A 114 -20.51 -3.76 4.62
CA TYR A 114 -19.31 -3.03 4.99
C TYR A 114 -19.27 -1.60 4.43
N ASP A 115 -18.48 -0.76 5.08
CA ASP A 115 -17.96 0.50 4.57
C ASP A 115 -16.42 0.45 4.53
N ASP A 116 -15.83 1.23 3.62
CA ASP A 116 -14.38 1.35 3.46
C ASP A 116 -13.99 2.83 3.47
N THR A 117 -13.28 3.26 4.50
CA THR A 117 -12.90 4.67 4.68
C THR A 117 -11.90 5.16 3.65
N MET A 118 -11.07 4.27 3.08
CA MET A 118 -10.18 4.61 1.96
C MET A 118 -11.00 4.91 0.71
N LEU A 119 -11.96 4.06 0.36
CA LEU A 119 -12.84 4.26 -0.81
C LEU A 119 -13.78 5.45 -0.63
N ILE A 120 -14.29 5.69 0.59
CA ILE A 120 -15.06 6.90 0.89
C ILE A 120 -14.20 8.14 0.66
N SER A 121 -12.97 8.15 1.18
CA SER A 121 -12.03 9.26 0.96
C SER A 121 -11.67 9.43 -0.51
N TYR A 122 -11.51 8.34 -1.26
CA TYR A 122 -11.26 8.38 -2.70
C TYR A 122 -12.45 9.00 -3.46
N SER A 123 -13.66 8.56 -3.18
CA SER A 123 -14.89 9.13 -3.77
C SER A 123 -15.03 10.63 -3.52
N LEU A 124 -14.68 11.10 -2.30
CA LEU A 124 -14.73 12.51 -1.92
C LEU A 124 -13.59 13.35 -2.50
N GLY A 125 -12.43 12.76 -2.75
CA GLY A 125 -11.20 13.49 -3.10
C GLY A 125 -10.73 13.33 -4.54
N SER A 126 -11.39 12.53 -5.35
CA SER A 126 -11.13 12.29 -6.81
C SER A 126 -9.65 12.29 -7.21
N GLY A 127 -8.83 11.43 -6.60
CA GLY A 127 -7.47 11.11 -7.06
C GLY A 127 -6.40 12.19 -6.80
N GLY A 128 -6.76 13.37 -6.30
CA GLY A 128 -5.81 14.47 -6.05
C GLY A 128 -5.07 14.41 -4.71
N THR A 129 -5.36 13.44 -3.84
CA THR A 129 -4.76 13.35 -2.49
C THR A 129 -4.38 11.91 -2.14
N ARG A 130 -3.52 11.75 -1.13
CA ARG A 130 -3.23 10.44 -0.55
C ARG A 130 -4.41 9.97 0.30
N HIS A 131 -4.65 8.65 0.32
CA HIS A 131 -5.76 8.03 1.04
C HIS A 131 -5.29 7.04 2.11
N SER A 132 -4.00 7.07 2.49
CA SER A 132 -3.49 6.26 3.59
C SER A 132 -4.07 6.70 4.94
N LEU A 133 -4.18 5.75 5.87
CA LEU A 133 -4.73 5.97 7.21
C LEU A 133 -4.04 7.14 7.92
N ASP A 134 -2.70 7.15 7.95
CA ASP A 134 -1.87 8.21 8.56
C ASP A 134 -2.15 9.60 7.98
N PHE A 135 -2.21 9.67 6.63
CA PHE A 135 -2.46 10.93 5.96
C PHE A 135 -3.85 11.47 6.30
N LEU A 136 -4.86 10.61 6.29
CA LEU A 136 -6.23 11.00 6.60
C LEU A 136 -6.41 11.35 8.09
N ALA A 137 -5.76 10.60 8.99
CA ALA A 137 -5.71 10.92 10.42
C ALA A 137 -5.14 12.32 10.66
N LYS A 138 -4.02 12.63 10.04
CA LYS A 138 -3.39 13.95 10.11
C LYS A 138 -4.28 15.04 9.52
N LYS A 139 -4.86 14.79 8.35
CA LYS A 139 -5.70 15.76 7.62
C LYS A 139 -7.00 16.10 8.35
N TYR A 140 -7.71 15.11 8.86
CA TYR A 140 -9.06 15.31 9.39
C TYR A 140 -9.12 15.39 10.92
N MET A 141 -8.11 14.91 11.63
CA MET A 141 -8.10 14.83 13.09
C MET A 141 -6.89 15.52 13.73
N SER A 142 -5.96 16.05 12.91
CA SER A 142 -4.66 16.57 13.40
C SER A 142 -3.93 15.56 14.29
N HIS A 143 -4.10 14.27 13.99
CA HIS A 143 -3.56 13.15 14.74
C HIS A 143 -2.41 12.52 13.96
N SER A 144 -1.25 12.36 14.60
CA SER A 144 -0.13 11.58 14.08
C SER A 144 -0.27 10.16 14.60
N ALA A 145 -0.62 9.22 13.72
CA ALA A 145 -0.70 7.80 14.05
C ALA A 145 0.71 7.23 14.31
N ILE A 146 0.76 6.17 15.10
CA ILE A 146 1.99 5.40 15.31
C ILE A 146 2.35 4.73 13.98
N SER A 147 3.56 4.96 13.48
CA SER A 147 3.97 4.32 12.23
C SER A 147 4.49 2.90 12.48
N PHE A 148 4.30 2.00 11.52
CA PHE A 148 4.85 0.64 11.60
C PHE A 148 6.37 0.64 11.83
N LYS A 149 7.08 1.63 11.27
CA LYS A 149 8.53 1.77 11.47
C LYS A 149 8.92 2.06 12.92
N GLU A 150 8.07 2.71 13.69
CA GLU A 150 8.35 2.99 15.11
C GLU A 150 8.33 1.72 15.95
N ILE A 151 7.47 0.75 15.63
CA ILE A 151 7.36 -0.51 16.40
C ILE A 151 8.19 -1.66 15.81
N ALA A 152 8.39 -1.69 14.48
CA ALA A 152 9.09 -2.78 13.79
C ALA A 152 10.52 -2.44 13.38
N GLY A 153 10.94 -1.16 13.44
CA GLY A 153 12.21 -0.72 12.87
C GLY A 153 12.16 -0.52 11.36
N SER A 154 13.31 -0.36 10.72
CA SER A 154 13.40 -0.07 9.28
C SER A 154 14.58 -0.77 8.61
N GLY A 155 14.51 -0.90 7.27
CA GLY A 155 15.59 -1.50 6.46
C GLY A 155 15.68 -3.02 6.63
N LYS A 156 16.91 -3.57 6.54
CA LYS A 156 17.14 -5.03 6.58
C LYS A 156 16.85 -5.67 7.94
N SER A 157 16.79 -4.89 9.00
CA SER A 157 16.52 -5.35 10.37
C SER A 157 15.06 -5.12 10.79
N GLN A 158 14.17 -4.74 9.85
CA GLN A 158 12.75 -4.55 10.14
C GLN A 158 12.14 -5.88 10.54
N LYS A 159 11.50 -5.90 11.71
CA LYS A 159 10.79 -7.07 12.24
C LYS A 159 9.47 -7.29 11.47
N SER A 160 9.10 -8.55 11.34
CA SER A 160 7.73 -8.93 10.96
C SER A 160 6.77 -8.68 12.13
N PHE A 161 5.48 -8.54 11.86
CA PHE A 161 4.50 -8.19 12.89
C PHE A 161 4.40 -9.24 14.02
N ASN A 162 4.58 -10.53 13.70
CA ASN A 162 4.60 -11.61 14.69
C ASN A 162 5.78 -11.53 15.67
N GLU A 163 6.88 -10.85 15.32
CA GLU A 163 8.06 -10.66 16.16
C GLU A 163 7.93 -9.44 17.09
N ILE A 164 6.90 -8.60 16.91
CA ILE A 164 6.65 -7.43 17.76
C ILE A 164 6.01 -7.89 19.07
N SER A 165 6.37 -7.24 20.18
CA SER A 165 5.74 -7.54 21.46
C SER A 165 4.25 -7.27 21.45
N ILE A 166 3.43 -8.11 22.10
CA ILE A 166 1.97 -7.90 22.18
C ILE A 166 1.61 -6.52 22.73
N ASN A 167 2.38 -5.98 23.65
CA ASN A 167 2.11 -4.67 24.22
C ASN A 167 2.25 -3.54 23.17
N GLU A 168 3.31 -3.55 22.37
CA GLU A 168 3.53 -2.58 21.30
C GLU A 168 2.51 -2.78 20.18
N ALA A 169 2.30 -4.03 19.74
CA ALA A 169 1.33 -4.41 18.73
C ALA A 169 -0.09 -3.98 19.13
N SER A 170 -0.46 -4.16 20.41
CA SER A 170 -1.78 -3.80 20.94
C SER A 170 -2.07 -2.30 20.85
N ILE A 171 -1.09 -1.46 21.18
CA ILE A 171 -1.27 -0.01 21.12
C ILE A 171 -1.40 0.44 19.67
N TYR A 172 -0.54 -0.08 18.78
CA TYR A 172 -0.52 0.21 17.36
C TYR A 172 -1.85 -0.21 16.69
N ALA A 173 -2.18 -1.49 16.76
CA ALA A 173 -3.35 -2.04 16.09
C ALA A 173 -4.69 -1.48 16.62
N ALA A 174 -4.82 -1.30 17.94
CA ALA A 174 -6.01 -0.67 18.51
C ALA A 174 -6.15 0.80 18.10
N GLU A 175 -5.03 1.52 17.91
CA GLU A 175 -5.06 2.88 17.39
C GLU A 175 -5.56 2.90 15.94
N ASP A 176 -5.13 1.99 15.07
CA ASP A 176 -5.55 1.92 13.67
C ASP A 176 -7.06 1.65 13.54
N ALA A 177 -7.61 0.73 14.35
CA ALA A 177 -9.06 0.52 14.41
C ALA A 177 -9.83 1.75 14.91
N ASP A 178 -9.34 2.44 15.96
CA ASP A 178 -9.97 3.67 16.46
C ASP A 178 -9.93 4.80 15.43
N ILE A 179 -8.79 4.97 14.74
CA ILE A 179 -8.64 5.94 13.65
C ILE A 179 -9.61 5.63 12.52
N THR A 180 -9.70 4.37 12.10
CA THR A 180 -10.62 3.90 11.06
C THR A 180 -12.07 4.21 11.43
N PHE A 181 -12.48 3.92 12.67
CA PHE A 181 -13.82 4.26 13.18
C PHE A 181 -14.09 5.77 13.16
N ARG A 182 -13.14 6.57 13.63
CA ARG A 182 -13.26 8.05 13.68
C ARG A 182 -13.32 8.64 12.28
N LEU A 183 -12.52 8.16 11.35
CA LEU A 183 -12.55 8.56 9.94
C LEU A 183 -13.91 8.25 9.32
N TRP A 184 -14.48 7.08 9.58
CA TRP A 184 -15.81 6.74 9.10
C TRP A 184 -16.87 7.72 9.60
N LYS A 185 -16.84 8.08 10.89
CA LYS A 185 -17.75 9.08 11.49
C LYS A 185 -17.63 10.45 10.82
N ILE A 186 -16.46 10.83 10.36
CA ILE A 186 -16.18 12.10 9.69
C ILE A 186 -16.56 12.05 8.21
N LEU A 187 -16.15 11.01 7.51
CA LEU A 187 -16.22 10.94 6.05
C LEU A 187 -17.58 10.45 5.54
N ARG A 188 -18.20 9.46 6.21
CA ARG A 188 -19.45 8.85 5.75
C ARG A 188 -20.59 9.85 5.56
N PRO A 189 -20.86 10.79 6.49
CA PRO A 189 -21.91 11.80 6.30
C PRO A 189 -21.64 12.75 5.13
N ARG A 190 -20.37 12.98 4.78
CA ARG A 190 -19.98 13.87 3.69
C ARG A 190 -20.37 13.34 2.32
N LEU A 191 -20.47 12.02 2.13
CA LEU A 191 -20.92 11.44 0.86
C LEU A 191 -22.31 11.97 0.46
N MET A 192 -23.20 12.12 1.43
CA MET A 192 -24.53 12.69 1.20
C MET A 192 -24.48 14.20 1.02
N GLY A 193 -23.73 14.89 1.89
CA GLY A 193 -23.56 16.35 1.82
C GLY A 193 -22.96 16.83 0.50
N GLU A 194 -22.02 16.09 -0.05
CA GLU A 194 -21.34 16.39 -1.32
C GLU A 194 -21.99 15.71 -2.55
N LYS A 195 -23.14 15.02 -2.34
CA LYS A 195 -23.94 14.34 -3.40
C LYS A 195 -23.17 13.24 -4.17
N ILE A 196 -22.24 12.57 -3.51
CA ILE A 196 -21.37 11.52 -4.08
C ILE A 196 -21.77 10.12 -3.61
N SER A 197 -22.83 9.99 -2.80
CA SER A 197 -23.27 8.70 -2.27
C SER A 197 -23.51 7.64 -3.35
N SER A 198 -24.08 8.00 -4.49
CA SER A 198 -24.34 7.05 -5.57
C SER A 198 -23.05 6.50 -6.17
N VAL A 199 -22.02 7.32 -6.35
CA VAL A 199 -20.71 6.88 -6.84
C VAL A 199 -20.11 5.86 -5.90
N TYR A 200 -20.08 6.17 -4.60
CA TYR A 200 -19.56 5.25 -3.60
C TYR A 200 -20.36 3.94 -3.53
N GLU A 201 -21.70 4.03 -3.44
CA GLU A 201 -22.57 2.87 -3.23
C GLU A 201 -22.68 1.95 -4.45
N THR A 202 -22.67 2.52 -5.67
CA THR A 202 -22.96 1.77 -6.90
C THR A 202 -21.73 1.47 -7.76
N ILE A 203 -20.61 2.17 -7.52
CA ILE A 203 -19.37 1.97 -8.30
C ILE A 203 -18.24 1.54 -7.38
N GLU A 204 -17.74 2.43 -6.49
CA GLU A 204 -16.48 2.20 -5.78
C GLU A 204 -16.57 1.01 -4.80
N ARG A 205 -17.62 0.95 -4.00
CA ARG A 205 -17.79 -0.13 -3.02
C ARG A 205 -17.99 -1.50 -3.68
N PRO A 206 -18.88 -1.70 -4.68
CA PRO A 206 -19.00 -2.98 -5.39
C PRO A 206 -17.75 -3.37 -6.18
N LEU A 207 -17.04 -2.40 -6.77
CA LEU A 207 -15.82 -2.63 -7.55
C LEU A 207 -14.72 -3.31 -6.72
N ALA A 208 -14.63 -3.01 -5.43
CA ALA A 208 -13.66 -3.64 -4.53
C ALA A 208 -13.76 -5.17 -4.54
N LYS A 209 -14.98 -5.73 -4.64
CA LYS A 209 -15.18 -7.19 -4.75
C LYS A 209 -14.67 -7.73 -6.09
N VAL A 210 -14.95 -7.03 -7.17
CA VAL A 210 -14.52 -7.45 -8.52
C VAL A 210 -12.99 -7.47 -8.59
N ILE A 211 -12.32 -6.42 -8.10
CA ILE A 211 -10.86 -6.35 -8.06
C ILE A 211 -10.28 -7.47 -7.17
N MET A 212 -10.89 -7.73 -6.02
CA MET A 212 -10.48 -8.83 -5.14
C MET A 212 -10.56 -10.19 -5.85
N ASP A 213 -11.65 -10.45 -6.58
CA ASP A 213 -11.84 -11.69 -7.35
C ASP A 213 -10.81 -11.80 -8.49
N MET A 214 -10.48 -10.68 -9.16
CA MET A 214 -9.41 -10.63 -10.18
C MET A 214 -8.02 -10.92 -9.58
N GLU A 215 -7.67 -10.29 -8.47
CA GLU A 215 -6.39 -10.53 -7.78
C GLU A 215 -6.26 -11.96 -7.27
N LYS A 216 -7.35 -12.54 -6.78
CA LYS A 216 -7.41 -13.93 -6.31
C LYS A 216 -7.23 -14.93 -7.45
N ASN A 217 -7.82 -14.68 -8.61
CA ASN A 217 -7.67 -15.51 -9.80
C ASN A 217 -6.27 -15.37 -10.42
N GLY A 218 -5.63 -14.21 -10.24
CA GLY A 218 -4.33 -13.92 -10.80
C GLY A 218 -4.33 -13.78 -12.33
N VAL A 219 -3.12 -13.69 -12.88
CA VAL A 219 -2.87 -13.61 -14.33
C VAL A 219 -1.95 -14.76 -14.72
N CYS A 220 -2.33 -15.49 -15.77
CA CYS A 220 -1.49 -16.53 -16.33
C CYS A 220 -0.31 -15.90 -17.08
N VAL A 221 0.90 -16.20 -16.66
CA VAL A 221 2.14 -15.72 -17.28
C VAL A 221 2.84 -16.86 -17.96
N ASP A 222 3.22 -16.70 -19.25
CA ASP A 222 4.04 -17.65 -19.98
C ASP A 222 5.53 -17.40 -19.67
N GLU A 223 6.09 -18.23 -18.81
CA GLU A 223 7.50 -18.13 -18.42
C GLU A 223 8.48 -18.33 -19.58
N LYS A 224 8.10 -19.10 -20.62
CA LYS A 224 8.96 -19.34 -21.78
C LYS A 224 9.12 -18.06 -22.58
N ILE A 225 8.01 -17.38 -22.86
CA ILE A 225 8.02 -16.09 -23.56
C ILE A 225 8.84 -15.07 -22.77
N LEU A 226 8.68 -15.00 -21.44
CA LEU A 226 9.47 -14.08 -20.61
C LEU A 226 10.96 -14.39 -20.65
N LYS A 227 11.36 -15.67 -20.62
CA LYS A 227 12.75 -16.08 -20.73
C LYS A 227 13.34 -15.72 -22.12
N GLU A 228 12.59 -15.97 -23.18
CA GLU A 228 13.00 -15.61 -24.55
C GLU A 228 13.15 -14.09 -24.70
N LEU A 229 12.20 -13.30 -24.17
CA LEU A 229 12.29 -11.85 -24.15
C LEU A 229 13.48 -11.36 -23.34
N SER A 230 13.75 -11.95 -22.18
CA SER A 230 14.91 -11.60 -21.35
C SER A 230 16.23 -11.82 -22.10
N ILE A 231 16.40 -12.97 -22.77
CA ILE A 231 17.58 -13.27 -23.60
C ILE A 231 17.69 -12.27 -24.77
N LYS A 232 16.57 -11.99 -25.44
CA LYS A 232 16.53 -11.01 -26.54
C LYS A 232 16.94 -9.62 -26.09
N PHE A 233 16.44 -9.17 -24.93
CA PHE A 233 16.82 -7.87 -24.38
C PHE A 233 18.30 -7.84 -23.97
N GLU A 234 18.80 -8.89 -23.32
CA GLU A 234 20.22 -8.98 -22.95
C GLU A 234 21.14 -8.90 -24.19
N ASN A 235 20.81 -9.64 -25.25
CA ASN A 235 21.58 -9.60 -26.51
C ASN A 235 21.53 -8.21 -27.16
N ASN A 236 20.35 -7.56 -27.17
CA ASN A 236 20.22 -6.20 -27.70
C ASN A 236 20.99 -5.18 -26.88
N ILE A 237 20.96 -5.26 -25.54
CA ILE A 237 21.75 -4.40 -24.67
C ILE A 237 23.24 -4.55 -24.98
N LYS A 238 23.76 -5.79 -25.00
CA LYS A 238 25.18 -6.06 -25.33
C LYS A 238 25.58 -5.55 -26.72
N ARG A 239 24.68 -5.63 -27.70
CA ARG A 239 24.92 -5.09 -29.03
C ARG A 239 25.02 -3.57 -29.01
N ILE A 240 24.03 -2.89 -28.37
CA ILE A 240 24.00 -1.44 -28.27
C ILE A 240 25.20 -0.91 -27.46
N GLU A 241 25.58 -1.58 -26.37
CA GLU A 241 26.78 -1.23 -25.59
C GLU A 241 28.03 -1.25 -26.46
N LYS A 242 28.24 -2.32 -27.26
CA LYS A 242 29.37 -2.40 -28.17
C LYS A 242 29.36 -1.28 -29.22
N GLU A 243 28.20 -0.96 -29.79
CA GLU A 243 28.05 0.15 -30.73
C GLU A 243 28.43 1.49 -30.08
N CYS A 244 27.99 1.73 -28.83
CA CYS A 244 28.37 2.91 -28.07
C CYS A 244 29.89 2.96 -27.81
N PHE A 245 30.51 1.84 -27.43
CA PHE A 245 31.97 1.79 -27.20
C PHE A 245 32.77 2.04 -28.46
N VAL A 246 32.32 1.54 -29.61
CA VAL A 246 32.94 1.84 -30.91
C VAL A 246 32.87 3.34 -31.23
N ILE A 247 31.71 3.97 -31.04
CA ILE A 247 31.52 5.40 -31.31
C ILE A 247 32.41 6.26 -30.38
N VAL A 248 32.49 5.87 -29.11
CA VAL A 248 33.26 6.64 -28.09
C VAL A 248 34.76 6.33 -28.14
N GLY A 249 35.16 5.16 -28.67
CA GLY A 249 36.54 4.68 -28.78
C GLY A 249 37.08 4.08 -27.50
N ASN A 250 36.28 3.89 -26.47
CA ASN A 250 36.65 3.19 -25.22
C ASN A 250 35.42 2.66 -24.49
N GLU A 251 35.62 1.65 -23.66
CA GLU A 251 34.57 1.13 -22.78
C GLU A 251 34.30 2.07 -21.59
N PHE A 252 33.06 2.13 -21.18
CA PHE A 252 32.59 2.93 -20.02
C PHE A 252 31.30 2.35 -19.46
N ASN A 253 30.92 2.78 -18.25
CA ASN A 253 29.67 2.31 -17.64
C ASN A 253 28.47 3.11 -18.14
N LEU A 254 27.69 2.54 -19.05
CA LEU A 254 26.42 3.09 -19.55
C LEU A 254 25.33 3.23 -18.48
N GLY A 255 25.44 2.55 -17.33
CA GLY A 255 24.59 2.77 -16.17
C GLY A 255 25.01 3.95 -15.28
N SER A 256 26.10 4.66 -15.61
CA SER A 256 26.59 5.79 -14.85
C SER A 256 26.20 7.13 -15.49
N PRO A 257 25.22 7.88 -14.94
CA PRO A 257 24.84 9.20 -15.45
C PRO A 257 26.03 10.16 -15.58
N LYS A 258 26.98 10.08 -14.65
CA LYS A 258 28.18 10.92 -14.64
C LYS A 258 29.07 10.65 -15.86
N GLN A 259 29.40 9.36 -16.12
CA GLN A 259 30.24 8.97 -17.25
C GLN A 259 29.54 9.29 -18.59
N ILE A 260 28.23 9.05 -18.71
CA ILE A 260 27.45 9.42 -19.89
C ILE A 260 27.54 10.94 -20.11
N GLY A 261 27.33 11.74 -19.08
CA GLY A 261 27.42 13.20 -19.18
C GLY A 261 28.78 13.69 -19.62
N GLU A 262 29.86 13.19 -19.04
CA GLU A 262 31.25 13.50 -19.43
C GLU A 262 31.52 13.13 -20.90
N ILE A 263 31.03 11.97 -21.35
CA ILE A 263 31.21 11.52 -22.73
C ILE A 263 30.42 12.39 -23.69
N LEU A 264 29.14 12.60 -23.46
CA LEU A 264 28.29 13.36 -24.39
C LEU A 264 28.68 14.82 -24.50
N PHE A 265 28.99 15.48 -23.38
CA PHE A 265 29.16 16.94 -23.34
C PHE A 265 30.62 17.37 -23.28
N ASP A 266 31.49 16.63 -22.61
CA ASP A 266 32.90 17.03 -22.50
C ASP A 266 33.78 16.39 -23.56
N LYS A 267 33.56 15.10 -23.94
CA LYS A 267 34.33 14.41 -24.98
C LYS A 267 33.77 14.65 -26.40
N LEU A 268 32.47 14.31 -26.58
CA LEU A 268 31.81 14.43 -27.88
C LEU A 268 31.30 15.85 -28.19
N LYS A 269 31.30 16.76 -27.21
CA LYS A 269 30.91 18.19 -27.30
C LYS A 269 29.50 18.38 -27.90
N ILE A 270 28.57 17.50 -27.63
CA ILE A 270 27.18 17.59 -28.11
C ILE A 270 26.54 18.84 -27.48
N LYS A 271 25.99 19.74 -28.31
CA LYS A 271 25.34 20.98 -27.87
C LYS A 271 23.93 20.68 -27.33
N GLY A 272 23.49 21.45 -26.31
CA GLY A 272 22.13 21.33 -25.76
C GLY A 272 22.04 20.62 -24.40
N GLY A 273 23.19 20.27 -23.79
CA GLY A 273 23.21 19.70 -22.45
C GLY A 273 22.70 20.69 -21.39
N LYS A 274 21.95 20.13 -20.42
CA LYS A 274 21.48 20.88 -19.23
C LYS A 274 22.27 20.41 -18.01
N LYS A 275 22.54 21.32 -17.07
CA LYS A 275 23.13 20.95 -15.76
C LYS A 275 22.05 20.84 -14.70
N THR A 276 22.23 19.87 -13.83
CA THR A 276 21.40 19.70 -12.62
C THR A 276 21.72 20.80 -11.60
N PRO A 277 20.86 21.02 -10.58
CA PRO A 277 21.15 21.97 -9.51
C PRO A 277 22.47 21.71 -8.76
N SER A 278 22.97 20.47 -8.78
CA SER A 278 24.26 20.09 -8.21
C SER A 278 25.46 20.32 -9.15
N GLY A 279 25.24 20.87 -10.35
CA GLY A 279 26.29 21.18 -11.34
C GLY A 279 26.70 20.02 -12.25
N ALA A 280 26.16 18.82 -12.06
CA ALA A 280 26.38 17.65 -12.93
C ALA A 280 25.58 17.78 -14.25
N TRP A 281 26.02 17.09 -15.30
CA TRP A 281 25.23 16.99 -16.52
C TRP A 281 23.97 16.17 -16.31
N SER A 282 22.81 16.65 -16.81
CA SER A 282 21.60 15.85 -16.86
C SER A 282 21.67 14.84 -18.00
N THR A 283 21.35 13.58 -17.66
CA THR A 283 21.26 12.44 -18.59
C THR A 283 19.93 11.71 -18.42
N ASP A 284 18.88 12.46 -18.01
CA ASP A 284 17.52 11.93 -17.94
C ASP A 284 16.97 11.62 -19.35
N ALA A 285 15.93 10.79 -19.39
CA ALA A 285 15.34 10.34 -20.65
C ALA A 285 14.85 11.51 -21.53
N GLU A 286 14.35 12.60 -20.93
CA GLU A 286 13.89 13.78 -21.66
C GLU A 286 15.06 14.48 -22.35
N THR A 287 16.16 14.71 -21.62
CA THR A 287 17.38 15.32 -22.16
C THR A 287 17.98 14.46 -23.28
N LEU A 288 18.09 13.13 -23.08
CA LEU A 288 18.64 12.22 -24.08
C LEU A 288 17.79 12.16 -25.35
N ASN A 289 16.46 12.10 -25.21
CA ASN A 289 15.53 12.12 -26.34
C ASN A 289 15.60 13.45 -27.12
N PHE A 290 15.70 14.57 -26.42
CA PHE A 290 15.91 15.87 -27.05
C PHE A 290 17.22 15.89 -27.84
N LEU A 291 18.34 15.46 -27.26
CA LEU A 291 19.63 15.40 -27.93
C LEU A 291 19.62 14.47 -29.16
N ALA A 292 18.93 13.32 -29.06
CA ALA A 292 18.78 12.41 -30.20
C ALA A 292 18.04 13.11 -31.36
N SER A 293 16.98 13.86 -31.09
CA SER A 293 16.21 14.59 -32.10
C SER A 293 17.02 15.69 -32.79
N VAL A 294 17.84 16.45 -32.03
CA VAL A 294 18.65 17.55 -32.53
C VAL A 294 19.89 17.05 -33.26
N SER A 295 20.53 15.98 -32.76
CA SER A 295 21.74 15.39 -33.40
C SER A 295 21.43 14.78 -34.76
N TYR A 296 20.27 14.12 -34.92
CA TYR A 296 19.82 13.54 -36.19
C TYR A 296 19.59 14.60 -37.28
N THR A 297 19.09 15.76 -36.92
CA THR A 297 18.89 16.88 -37.84
C THR A 297 20.23 17.51 -38.29
N HIS A 298 21.25 17.53 -37.44
CA HIS A 298 22.56 18.00 -37.79
C HIS A 298 23.35 17.06 -38.71
N LEU A 299 23.21 15.73 -38.53
CA LEU A 299 23.81 14.74 -39.42
C LEU A 299 23.19 14.78 -40.82
N ARG A 300 21.86 14.84 -40.94
CA ARG A 300 21.19 15.06 -42.24
C ARG A 300 21.52 16.38 -42.92
N ALA A 301 21.65 17.48 -42.16
CA ALA A 301 21.99 18.76 -42.70
C ALA A 301 23.46 18.84 -43.24
N ASN A 302 24.35 17.99 -42.73
CA ASN A 302 25.73 17.87 -43.26
C ASN A 302 25.82 16.93 -44.48
N GLU A 303 24.99 15.88 -44.57
CA GLU A 303 24.93 15.03 -45.76
C GLU A 303 24.35 15.76 -46.99
N THR A 304 23.44 16.72 -46.80
CA THR A 304 22.84 17.52 -47.87
C THR A 304 23.71 18.71 -48.32
N ARG A 305 24.88 18.94 -47.71
CA ARG A 305 25.83 20.02 -48.11
C ARG A 305 27.00 19.49 -48.92
N HIS A 306 27.05 18.24 -49.29
CA HIS A 306 28.10 17.61 -50.10
C HIS A 306 27.61 17.08 -51.45
N ASP A 307 26.40 17.51 -51.91
CA ASP A 307 25.95 17.33 -53.30
C ASP A 307 25.94 18.68 -54.06
#